data_424ebef7421c22585aa1b4b6f865c839
#
_entry.id   424ebef7421c22585aa1b4b6f865c839
#
_cell.length_a   1.000
_cell.length_b   1.000
_cell.length_c   1.000
_cell.angle_alpha   90.00
_cell.angle_beta   90.00
_cell.angle_gamma   90.00
#
_symmetry.space_group_name_H-M   'P 1'
#
loop_
_entity.id
_entity.type
_entity.pdbx_description
1 polymer ?
#
loop_
_entity_poly.entity_id
_entity_poly.type
_entity_poly.pdbx_seq_one_letter_code
_entity_poly.pdbx_strand_id
1 'polypeptide(L)'
;MEKGKSKYIAPSALLNKIDSPADLRKLPMEKLPEVCSNIREFLINSLSTNPGHFASSMGAVELTVALHYVFNTPYDRIVWDVGHQAYGHKLLTGRRDRFDTNRKFNGLSGFPNPDESEYDTFTAGHASNSISAALGMAVASQLKQESPKRNVVAVIGDASIGGGLAFEGLNNATITKNNLLIILNDNDMSIDR
;
A
#
# COMPACT_ATOMS: atom_id res chain seq x y z
N MET A 1 -4.37 33.33 18.04
CA MET A 1 -4.32 32.22 17.08
C MET A 1 -4.67 30.96 17.87
N GLU A 2 -5.91 30.52 17.82
CA GLU A 2 -6.31 29.24 18.42
C GLU A 2 -5.62 28.12 17.69
N LYS A 3 -4.85 27.31 18.42
CA LYS A 3 -4.30 26.05 17.92
C LYS A 3 -5.48 25.14 17.59
N GLY A 4 -5.78 24.98 16.29
CA GLY A 4 -6.82 24.08 15.83
C GLY A 4 -6.58 22.70 16.44
N LYS A 5 -7.47 22.27 17.32
CA LYS A 5 -7.50 20.90 17.84
C LYS A 5 -7.67 19.99 16.63
N SER A 6 -6.71 19.12 16.37
CA SER A 6 -6.86 18.03 15.40
C SER A 6 -8.15 17.30 15.74
N LYS A 7 -9.12 17.36 14.83
CA LYS A 7 -10.42 16.72 15.04
C LYS A 7 -10.19 15.23 14.78
N TYR A 8 -9.98 14.46 15.87
CA TYR A 8 -9.93 12.99 15.76
C TYR A 8 -11.21 12.52 15.08
N ILE A 9 -11.07 11.86 13.97
CA ILE A 9 -12.18 11.28 13.22
C ILE A 9 -12.24 9.82 13.62
N ALA A 10 -13.27 9.47 14.38
CA ALA A 10 -13.48 8.10 14.78
C ALA A 10 -13.73 7.23 13.54
N PRO A 11 -12.93 6.18 13.32
CA PRO A 11 -13.20 5.23 12.25
C PRO A 11 -14.53 4.52 12.48
N SER A 12 -15.11 3.95 11.42
CA SER A 12 -16.34 3.15 11.53
C SER A 12 -16.16 1.95 12.47
N ALA A 13 -17.28 1.46 13.03
CA ALA A 13 -17.26 0.31 13.92
C ALA A 13 -16.62 -0.95 13.28
N LEU A 14 -16.73 -1.12 11.95
CA LEU A 14 -16.09 -2.23 11.24
C LEU A 14 -14.60 -2.00 11.08
N LEU A 15 -14.18 -0.80 10.63
CA LEU A 15 -12.77 -0.48 10.45
C LEU A 15 -11.99 -0.51 11.77
N ASN A 16 -12.65 -0.20 12.89
CA ASN A 16 -12.08 -0.30 14.24
C ASN A 16 -11.70 -1.72 14.67
N LYS A 17 -12.24 -2.73 14.01
CA LYS A 17 -11.95 -4.15 14.29
C LYS A 17 -10.81 -4.70 13.45
N ILE A 18 -10.21 -3.88 12.58
CA ILE A 18 -9.16 -4.29 11.65
C ILE A 18 -7.89 -3.54 12.04
N ASP A 19 -7.07 -4.15 12.89
CA ASP A 19 -5.78 -3.59 13.30
C ASP A 19 -4.63 -4.17 12.44
N SER A 20 -4.90 -5.29 11.79
CA SER A 20 -3.93 -5.99 10.93
C SER A 20 -4.60 -6.65 9.74
N PRO A 21 -3.86 -7.01 8.69
CA PRO A 21 -4.37 -7.84 7.60
C PRO A 21 -4.92 -9.19 8.07
N ALA A 22 -4.42 -9.72 9.17
CA ALA A 22 -4.95 -10.95 9.75
C ALA A 22 -6.40 -10.79 10.24
N ASP A 23 -6.78 -9.61 10.72
CA ASP A 23 -8.16 -9.32 11.11
C ASP A 23 -9.06 -9.14 9.90
N LEU A 24 -8.55 -8.48 8.85
CA LEU A 24 -9.26 -8.35 7.58
C LEU A 24 -9.61 -9.73 6.99
N ARG A 25 -8.67 -10.68 7.02
CA ARG A 25 -8.85 -12.05 6.49
C ARG A 25 -9.86 -12.88 7.29
N LYS A 26 -10.24 -12.49 8.49
CA LYS A 26 -11.32 -13.13 9.27
C LYS A 26 -12.72 -12.74 8.82
N LEU A 27 -12.83 -11.65 8.05
CA LEU A 27 -14.13 -11.19 7.56
C LEU A 27 -14.62 -12.04 6.39
N PRO A 28 -15.92 -12.26 6.26
CA PRO A 28 -16.47 -12.86 5.05
C PRO A 28 -16.31 -11.90 3.87
N MET A 29 -16.14 -12.45 2.66
CA MET A 29 -15.84 -11.69 1.44
C MET A 29 -16.90 -10.60 1.15
N GLU A 30 -18.16 -10.87 1.49
CA GLU A 30 -19.28 -9.95 1.31
C GLU A 30 -19.14 -8.66 2.12
N LYS A 31 -18.25 -8.64 3.13
CA LYS A 31 -17.95 -7.46 3.94
C LYS A 31 -16.85 -6.57 3.35
N LEU A 32 -16.10 -7.04 2.37
CA LEU A 32 -14.99 -6.27 1.81
C LEU A 32 -15.43 -4.96 1.14
N PRO A 33 -16.57 -4.88 0.42
CA PRO A 33 -17.07 -3.61 -0.09
C PRO A 33 -17.38 -2.58 1.01
N GLU A 34 -17.89 -3.04 2.16
CA GLU A 34 -18.11 -2.17 3.32
C GLU A 34 -16.78 -1.66 3.91
N VAL A 35 -15.77 -2.51 3.98
CA VAL A 35 -14.41 -2.10 4.39
C VAL A 35 -13.85 -1.03 3.44
N CYS A 36 -13.98 -1.22 2.13
CA CYS A 36 -13.55 -0.23 1.13
C CYS A 36 -14.25 1.11 1.33
N SER A 37 -15.57 1.11 1.54
CA SER A 37 -16.35 2.32 1.79
C SER A 37 -15.88 3.02 3.06
N ASN A 38 -15.62 2.28 4.13
CA ASN A 38 -15.15 2.84 5.40
C ASN A 38 -13.74 3.44 5.30
N ILE A 39 -12.84 2.79 4.53
CA ILE A 39 -11.50 3.35 4.25
C ILE A 39 -11.63 4.66 3.49
N ARG A 40 -12.49 4.73 2.46
CA ARG A 40 -12.72 5.97 1.71
C ARG A 40 -13.23 7.09 2.59
N GLU A 41 -14.25 6.82 3.38
CA GLU A 41 -14.81 7.81 4.30
C GLU A 41 -13.74 8.32 5.29
N PHE A 42 -12.94 7.43 5.85
CA PHE A 42 -11.84 7.79 6.73
C PHE A 42 -10.81 8.69 6.02
N LEU A 43 -10.41 8.32 4.79
CA LEU A 43 -9.45 9.11 4.00
C LEU A 43 -10.00 10.48 3.62
N ILE A 44 -11.25 10.58 3.18
CA ILE A 44 -11.90 11.86 2.86
C ILE A 44 -11.85 12.77 4.09
N ASN A 45 -12.28 12.27 5.23
CA ASN A 45 -12.33 13.04 6.46
C ASN A 45 -10.93 13.45 6.94
N SER A 46 -9.95 12.52 6.94
CA SER A 46 -8.60 12.80 7.42
C SER A 46 -7.85 13.78 6.51
N LEU A 47 -7.97 13.60 5.20
CA LEU A 47 -7.25 14.43 4.22
C LEU A 47 -7.90 15.78 3.95
N SER A 48 -9.13 16.00 4.39
CA SER A 48 -9.76 17.32 4.39
C SER A 48 -9.06 18.32 5.33
N THR A 49 -8.39 17.82 6.36
CA THR A 49 -7.69 18.64 7.37
C THR A 49 -6.18 18.42 7.38
N ASN A 50 -5.70 17.33 6.82
CA ASN A 50 -4.29 16.96 6.78
C ASN A 50 -3.89 16.58 5.34
N PRO A 51 -3.42 17.53 4.51
CA PRO A 51 -3.18 17.32 3.09
C PRO A 51 -2.26 16.14 2.79
N GLY A 52 -2.56 15.42 1.72
CA GLY A 52 -1.78 14.25 1.28
C GLY A 52 -2.17 13.75 -0.10
N HIS A 53 -1.75 12.52 -0.42
CA HIS A 53 -2.00 11.85 -1.70
C HIS A 53 -3.45 11.32 -1.74
N PHE A 54 -4.40 12.22 -2.00
CA PHE A 54 -5.82 11.90 -1.94
C PHE A 54 -6.28 11.02 -3.11
N ALA A 55 -6.27 11.55 -4.33
CA ALA A 55 -6.83 10.86 -5.50
C ALA A 55 -6.17 9.50 -5.76
N SER A 56 -4.84 9.43 -5.71
CA SER A 56 -4.08 8.20 -5.91
C SER A 56 -4.41 7.13 -4.86
N SER A 57 -4.60 7.52 -3.60
CA SER A 57 -4.97 6.58 -2.53
C SER A 57 -6.43 6.13 -2.65
N MET A 58 -7.34 7.01 -3.08
CA MET A 58 -8.75 6.68 -3.32
C MET A 58 -8.91 5.66 -4.46
N GLY A 59 -8.13 5.78 -5.52
CA GLY A 59 -8.14 4.86 -6.67
C GLY A 59 -7.57 3.47 -6.36
N ALA A 60 -6.87 3.31 -5.24
CA ALA A 60 -6.22 2.04 -4.87
C ALA A 60 -6.89 1.31 -3.70
N VAL A 61 -8.05 1.75 -3.22
CA VAL A 61 -8.68 1.19 -2.00
C VAL A 61 -9.07 -0.27 -2.19
N GLU A 62 -9.82 -0.62 -3.24
CA GLU A 62 -10.23 -2.01 -3.51
C GLU A 62 -9.03 -2.90 -3.74
N LEU A 63 -8.07 -2.45 -4.52
CA LEU A 63 -6.82 -3.16 -4.76
C LEU A 63 -6.09 -3.45 -3.43
N THR A 64 -5.98 -2.45 -2.56
CA THR A 64 -5.33 -2.58 -1.27
C THR A 64 -6.04 -3.61 -0.37
N VAL A 65 -7.37 -3.53 -0.28
CA VAL A 65 -8.18 -4.48 0.49
C VAL A 65 -8.03 -5.89 -0.07
N ALA A 66 -8.12 -6.06 -1.39
CA ALA A 66 -7.96 -7.36 -2.04
C ALA A 66 -6.57 -7.97 -1.80
N LEU A 67 -5.51 -7.17 -1.92
CA LEU A 67 -4.14 -7.62 -1.69
C LEU A 67 -3.94 -8.12 -0.25
N HIS A 68 -4.39 -7.36 0.74
CA HIS A 68 -4.26 -7.77 2.14
C HIS A 68 -5.21 -8.89 2.55
N TYR A 69 -6.27 -9.10 1.80
CA TYR A 69 -7.18 -10.24 2.00
C TYR A 69 -6.61 -11.54 1.44
N VAL A 70 -6.00 -11.48 0.25
CA VAL A 70 -5.50 -12.66 -0.47
C VAL A 70 -4.10 -13.07 0.01
N PHE A 71 -3.19 -12.10 0.16
CA PHE A 71 -1.79 -12.37 0.50
C PHE A 71 -1.56 -12.35 2.01
N ASN A 72 -0.72 -13.26 2.48
CA ASN A 72 -0.40 -13.38 3.90
C ASN A 72 0.72 -12.43 4.31
N THR A 73 0.43 -11.10 4.27
CA THR A 73 1.36 -10.08 4.74
C THR A 73 1.49 -10.10 6.27
N PRO A 74 2.68 -9.84 6.85
CA PRO A 74 3.91 -9.37 6.21
C PRO A 74 4.81 -10.47 5.63
N TYR A 75 4.44 -11.76 5.73
CA TYR A 75 5.22 -12.84 5.13
C TYR A 75 5.32 -12.66 3.62
N ASP A 76 4.19 -12.56 2.92
CA ASP A 76 4.15 -12.10 1.54
C ASP A 76 4.48 -10.61 1.49
N ARG A 77 5.14 -10.17 0.42
CA ARG A 77 5.66 -8.82 0.30
C ARG A 77 4.86 -8.00 -0.72
N ILE A 78 4.49 -6.78 -0.34
CA ILE A 78 3.89 -5.81 -1.26
C ILE A 78 4.83 -4.62 -1.39
N VAL A 79 5.25 -4.33 -2.61
CA VAL A 79 6.10 -3.18 -2.97
C VAL A 79 5.25 -2.17 -3.71
N TRP A 80 5.05 -1.01 -3.13
CA TRP A 80 4.31 0.10 -3.72
C TRP A 80 5.25 1.01 -4.49
N ASP A 81 5.05 1.15 -5.81
CA ASP A 81 5.81 2.12 -6.60
C ASP A 81 5.50 3.55 -6.15
N VAL A 82 6.52 4.38 -5.99
CA VAL A 82 6.43 5.70 -5.35
C VAL A 82 5.89 5.64 -3.91
N GLY A 83 4.84 4.86 -3.65
CA GLY A 83 4.19 4.75 -2.36
C GLY A 83 3.07 5.75 -2.09
N HIS A 84 2.72 6.59 -3.06
CA HIS A 84 1.65 7.60 -2.95
C HIS A 84 0.24 7.00 -2.91
N GLN A 85 0.09 5.72 -3.28
CA GLN A 85 -1.17 4.96 -3.26
C GLN A 85 -1.38 4.18 -1.94
N ALA A 86 -0.46 4.28 -0.97
CA ALA A 86 -0.36 3.36 0.15
C ALA A 86 -1.11 3.80 1.43
N TYR A 87 -2.02 4.78 1.38
CA TYR A 87 -2.71 5.19 2.59
C TYR A 87 -3.69 4.12 3.10
N GLY A 88 -4.44 3.46 2.22
CA GLY A 88 -5.25 2.31 2.60
C GLY A 88 -4.42 1.19 3.23
N HIS A 89 -3.23 0.92 2.69
CA HIS A 89 -2.27 -0.01 3.26
C HIS A 89 -1.88 0.38 4.71
N LYS A 90 -1.59 1.66 4.97
CA LYS A 90 -1.28 2.13 6.33
C LYS A 90 -2.45 1.92 7.30
N LEU A 91 -3.69 2.18 6.85
CA LEU A 91 -4.88 1.99 7.69
C LEU A 91 -5.09 0.52 8.07
N LEU A 92 -4.84 -0.41 7.15
CA LEU A 92 -5.01 -1.85 7.37
C LEU A 92 -3.82 -2.51 8.09
N THR A 93 -2.75 -1.79 8.35
CA THR A 93 -1.51 -2.30 8.95
C THR A 93 -1.13 -1.58 10.25
N GLY A 94 -2.14 -1.25 11.06
CA GLY A 94 -1.97 -0.81 12.44
C GLY A 94 -1.65 0.69 12.62
N ARG A 95 -1.74 1.51 11.55
CA ARG A 95 -1.39 2.93 11.62
C ARG A 95 -2.61 3.87 11.58
N ARG A 96 -3.81 3.31 11.61
CA ARG A 96 -5.07 4.06 11.55
C ARG A 96 -5.16 5.11 12.66
N ASP A 97 -4.87 4.73 13.91
CA ASP A 97 -5.06 5.59 15.08
C ASP A 97 -4.03 6.73 15.17
N ARG A 98 -2.98 6.66 14.36
CA ARG A 98 -1.94 7.69 14.24
C ARG A 98 -1.97 8.40 12.88
N PHE A 99 -2.97 8.13 12.06
CA PHE A 99 -3.00 8.65 10.69
C PHE A 99 -3.14 10.19 10.62
N ASP A 100 -3.66 10.81 11.66
CA ASP A 100 -3.68 12.27 11.81
C ASP A 100 -2.28 12.90 11.87
N THR A 101 -1.25 12.10 12.16
CA THR A 101 0.16 12.51 12.15
C THR A 101 0.85 12.32 10.80
N ASN A 102 0.14 11.80 9.79
CA ASN A 102 0.72 11.48 8.48
C ASN A 102 1.33 12.74 7.83
N ARG A 103 2.59 12.65 7.37
CA ARG A 103 3.39 13.74 6.80
C ARG A 103 3.72 14.90 7.77
N LYS A 104 3.51 14.72 9.08
CA LYS A 104 3.93 15.70 10.09
C LYS A 104 5.28 15.33 10.67
N PHE A 105 5.97 16.32 11.21
CA PHE A 105 7.23 16.11 11.91
C PHE A 105 7.05 15.13 13.08
N ASN A 106 7.91 14.13 13.19
CA ASN A 106 7.81 13.01 14.14
C ASN A 106 6.50 12.20 14.03
N GLY A 107 5.77 12.33 12.94
CA GLY A 107 4.57 11.56 12.64
C GLY A 107 4.83 10.46 11.61
N LEU A 108 3.75 9.93 11.04
CA LEU A 108 3.84 8.92 10.00
C LEU A 108 4.43 9.50 8.71
N SER A 109 5.26 8.71 8.05
CA SER A 109 5.77 9.01 6.70
C SER A 109 4.62 9.11 5.69
N GLY A 110 4.77 9.96 4.70
CA GLY A 110 3.83 10.05 3.56
C GLY A 110 3.90 8.86 2.60
N PHE A 111 4.92 8.00 2.75
CA PHE A 111 5.19 6.81 1.95
C PHE A 111 5.41 5.60 2.86
N PRO A 112 5.36 4.36 2.35
CA PRO A 112 5.82 3.19 3.08
C PRO A 112 7.26 3.38 3.57
N ASN A 113 7.49 2.99 4.83
CA ASN A 113 8.80 3.07 5.47
C ASN A 113 9.02 1.84 6.37
N PRO A 114 10.01 0.98 6.09
CA PRO A 114 10.30 -0.22 6.89
C PRO A 114 10.60 0.08 8.37
N ASP A 115 11.11 1.26 8.70
CA ASP A 115 11.33 1.67 10.09
C ASP A 115 10.01 1.97 10.84
N GLU A 116 8.91 2.12 10.10
CA GLU A 116 7.60 2.46 10.64
C GLU A 116 6.72 1.22 10.86
N SER A 117 6.86 0.21 10.00
CA SER A 117 6.03 -0.98 10.04
C SER A 117 6.69 -2.17 9.32
N GLU A 118 6.56 -3.37 9.91
CA GLU A 118 7.00 -4.63 9.30
C GLU A 118 6.27 -4.97 7.98
N TYR A 119 5.12 -4.33 7.73
CA TYR A 119 4.35 -4.47 6.50
C TYR A 119 4.91 -3.62 5.35
N ASP A 120 5.74 -2.64 5.66
CA ASP A 120 6.39 -1.77 4.67
C ASP A 120 7.71 -2.41 4.24
N THR A 121 7.70 -3.11 3.13
CA THR A 121 8.81 -3.97 2.70
C THR A 121 9.92 -3.23 1.97
N PHE A 122 9.67 -2.00 1.54
CA PHE A 122 10.59 -1.20 0.75
C PHE A 122 10.33 0.28 0.95
N THR A 123 11.39 1.06 1.17
CA THR A 123 11.28 2.52 1.20
C THR A 123 11.09 3.04 -0.21
N ALA A 124 9.93 3.60 -0.48
CA ALA A 124 9.58 4.16 -1.77
C ALA A 124 9.79 5.68 -1.79
N GLY A 125 9.43 6.31 -2.88
CA GLY A 125 9.55 7.76 -3.11
C GLY A 125 9.94 8.08 -4.55
N HIS A 126 10.67 7.18 -5.21
CA HIS A 126 11.00 7.26 -6.63
C HIS A 126 10.13 6.34 -7.46
N ALA A 127 9.76 6.79 -8.66
CA ALA A 127 8.99 6.02 -9.62
C ALA A 127 9.82 4.93 -10.30
N SER A 128 9.14 3.91 -10.80
CA SER A 128 9.63 2.88 -11.73
C SER A 128 10.57 1.83 -11.10
N ASN A 129 10.83 1.85 -9.79
CA ASN A 129 11.79 0.96 -9.14
C ASN A 129 11.16 -0.26 -8.45
N SER A 130 9.84 -0.28 -8.28
CA SER A 130 9.12 -1.32 -7.55
C SER A 130 9.29 -2.71 -8.14
N ILE A 131 9.28 -2.84 -9.46
CA ILE A 131 9.41 -4.13 -10.16
C ILE A 131 10.78 -4.74 -9.89
N SER A 132 11.86 -3.96 -10.03
CA SER A 132 13.22 -4.44 -9.78
C SER A 132 13.43 -4.79 -8.31
N ALA A 133 12.90 -3.98 -7.37
CA ALA A 133 12.97 -4.27 -5.95
C ALA A 133 12.21 -5.56 -5.59
N ALA A 134 10.98 -5.71 -6.09
CA ALA A 134 10.16 -6.89 -5.86
C ALA A 134 10.77 -8.15 -6.48
N LEU A 135 11.35 -8.04 -7.69
CA LEU A 135 12.06 -9.13 -8.32
C LEU A 135 13.25 -9.60 -7.47
N GLY A 136 14.05 -8.67 -6.96
CA GLY A 136 15.15 -8.98 -6.05
C GLY A 136 14.69 -9.74 -4.80
N MET A 137 13.56 -9.34 -4.21
CA MET A 137 12.96 -10.05 -3.07
C MET A 137 12.48 -11.46 -3.45
N ALA A 138 11.83 -11.61 -4.61
CA ALA A 138 11.35 -12.91 -5.08
C ALA A 138 12.51 -13.87 -5.37
N VAL A 139 13.57 -13.40 -6.01
CA VAL A 139 14.79 -14.18 -6.27
C VAL A 139 15.49 -14.56 -4.96
N ALA A 140 15.61 -13.63 -4.02
CA ALA A 140 16.20 -13.90 -2.71
C ALA A 140 15.41 -14.96 -1.92
N SER A 141 14.07 -14.91 -1.97
CA SER A 141 13.19 -15.92 -1.35
C SER A 141 13.41 -17.30 -1.97
N GLN A 142 13.55 -17.37 -3.30
CA GLN A 142 13.83 -18.61 -4.01
C GLN A 142 15.21 -19.18 -3.64
N LEU A 143 16.25 -18.34 -3.62
CA LEU A 143 17.60 -18.76 -3.26
C LEU A 143 17.69 -19.26 -1.80
N LYS A 144 16.91 -18.67 -0.90
CA LYS A 144 16.80 -19.11 0.49
C LYS A 144 15.93 -20.36 0.66
N GLN A 145 15.29 -20.85 -0.39
CA GLN A 145 14.37 -21.99 -0.38
C GLN A 145 13.27 -21.83 0.69
N GLU A 146 12.72 -20.62 0.83
CA GLU A 146 11.68 -20.33 1.81
C GLU A 146 10.45 -21.22 1.60
N SER A 147 9.92 -21.77 2.71
CA SER A 147 8.75 -22.64 2.71
C SER A 147 7.77 -22.19 3.81
N PRO A 148 6.48 -21.98 3.47
CA PRO A 148 5.90 -21.97 2.12
C PRO A 148 6.56 -20.94 1.21
N LYS A 149 6.41 -21.07 -0.11
CA LYS A 149 6.93 -20.08 -1.06
C LYS A 149 6.30 -18.72 -0.78
N ARG A 150 7.16 -17.71 -0.65
CA ARG A 150 6.74 -16.33 -0.49
C ARG A 150 6.22 -15.75 -1.82
N ASN A 151 5.08 -15.08 -1.78
CA ASN A 151 4.63 -14.25 -2.89
C ASN A 151 5.20 -12.84 -2.74
N VAL A 152 5.57 -12.23 -3.85
CA VAL A 152 5.99 -10.83 -3.90
C VAL A 152 5.14 -10.10 -4.92
N VAL A 153 4.56 -8.97 -4.53
CA VAL A 153 3.68 -8.18 -5.38
C VAL A 153 4.30 -6.80 -5.58
N ALA A 154 4.44 -6.38 -6.83
CA ALA A 154 4.77 -5.00 -7.19
C ALA A 154 3.50 -4.31 -7.67
N VAL A 155 3.14 -3.19 -7.06
CA VAL A 155 2.03 -2.32 -7.50
C VAL A 155 2.64 -1.07 -8.11
N ILE A 156 2.43 -0.89 -9.41
CA ILE A 156 2.98 0.24 -10.17
C ILE A 156 1.86 1.01 -10.88
N GLY A 157 1.93 2.33 -10.88
CA GLY A 157 1.00 3.18 -11.60
C GLY A 157 1.36 3.34 -13.08
N ASP A 158 0.38 3.76 -13.88
CA ASP A 158 0.49 4.03 -15.32
C ASP A 158 1.62 5.00 -15.67
N ALA A 159 1.73 6.12 -14.97
CA ALA A 159 2.81 7.07 -15.19
C ALA A 159 4.19 6.49 -14.84
N SER A 160 4.28 5.64 -13.82
CA SER A 160 5.54 5.05 -13.35
C SER A 160 6.06 3.95 -14.27
N ILE A 161 5.17 3.19 -14.95
CA ILE A 161 5.60 2.11 -15.83
C ILE A 161 6.31 2.63 -17.09
N GLY A 162 6.09 3.90 -17.46
CA GLY A 162 6.79 4.53 -18.59
C GLY A 162 8.28 4.77 -18.36
N GLY A 163 8.80 4.61 -17.15
CA GLY A 163 10.20 4.77 -16.85
C GLY A 163 11.07 3.58 -17.31
N GLY A 164 12.28 3.85 -17.83
CA GLY A 164 13.18 2.82 -18.36
C GLY A 164 13.49 1.72 -17.34
N LEU A 165 13.65 2.06 -16.07
CA LEU A 165 13.93 1.10 -14.99
C LEU A 165 12.78 0.07 -14.80
N ALA A 166 11.53 0.47 -15.03
CA ALA A 166 10.40 -0.46 -14.99
C ALA A 166 10.49 -1.50 -16.13
N PHE A 167 10.85 -1.08 -17.34
CA PHE A 167 11.07 -1.99 -18.48
C PHE A 167 12.25 -2.91 -18.25
N GLU A 168 13.34 -2.43 -17.69
CA GLU A 168 14.47 -3.28 -17.29
C GLU A 168 14.04 -4.33 -16.27
N GLY A 169 13.27 -3.95 -15.27
CA GLY A 169 12.69 -4.86 -14.28
C GLY A 169 11.79 -5.91 -14.92
N LEU A 170 10.91 -5.51 -15.85
CA LEU A 170 10.04 -6.43 -16.61
C LEU A 170 10.85 -7.43 -17.43
N ASN A 171 11.88 -6.97 -18.16
CA ASN A 171 12.76 -7.86 -18.93
C ASN A 171 13.45 -8.89 -18.02
N ASN A 172 14.01 -8.45 -16.90
CA ASN A 172 14.67 -9.34 -15.96
C ASN A 172 13.70 -10.32 -15.28
N ALA A 173 12.45 -9.94 -15.04
CA ALA A 173 11.46 -10.81 -14.42
C ALA A 173 11.16 -12.07 -15.23
N THR A 174 11.43 -12.06 -16.53
CA THR A 174 11.23 -13.21 -17.43
C THR A 174 12.38 -14.22 -17.41
N ILE A 175 13.56 -13.83 -16.93
CA ILE A 175 14.78 -14.65 -17.02
C ILE A 175 14.75 -15.80 -16.01
N THR A 176 14.19 -15.60 -14.84
CA THR A 176 14.16 -16.59 -13.77
C THR A 176 12.73 -16.96 -13.38
N LYS A 177 12.53 -18.25 -13.06
CA LYS A 177 11.26 -18.64 -12.41
C LYS A 177 11.23 -17.99 -11.04
N ASN A 178 10.21 -17.18 -10.79
CA ASN A 178 10.03 -16.47 -9.53
C ASN A 178 8.53 -16.38 -9.18
N ASN A 179 8.24 -15.91 -7.97
CA ASN A 179 6.87 -15.78 -7.47
C ASN A 179 6.48 -14.29 -7.36
N LEU A 180 6.74 -13.55 -8.43
CA LEU A 180 6.44 -12.13 -8.57
C LEU A 180 5.12 -11.92 -9.32
N LEU A 181 4.22 -11.16 -8.71
CA LEU A 181 3.03 -10.59 -9.34
C LEU A 181 3.26 -9.11 -9.57
N ILE A 182 3.06 -8.66 -10.81
CA ILE A 182 3.14 -7.24 -11.16
C ILE A 182 1.72 -6.77 -11.46
N ILE A 183 1.28 -5.72 -10.77
CA ILE A 183 -0.03 -5.11 -10.93
C ILE A 183 0.17 -3.69 -11.45
N LEU A 184 -0.28 -3.45 -12.67
CA LEU A 184 -0.42 -2.11 -13.22
C LEU A 184 -1.76 -1.53 -12.76
N ASN A 185 -1.71 -0.47 -11.95
CA ASN A 185 -2.88 0.29 -11.53
C ASN A 185 -3.02 1.52 -12.42
N ASP A 186 -3.91 1.42 -13.39
CA ASP A 186 -4.28 2.50 -14.31
C ASP A 186 -5.74 2.88 -14.04
N ASN A 187 -5.98 4.15 -13.77
CA ASN A 187 -7.30 4.69 -13.47
C ASN A 187 -7.69 5.84 -14.41
N ASP A 188 -7.02 5.96 -15.55
CA ASP A 188 -7.20 7.02 -16.54
C ASP A 188 -7.12 8.46 -15.97
N MET A 189 -6.44 8.63 -14.81
CA MET A 189 -6.29 9.90 -14.12
C MET A 189 -4.85 10.39 -14.16
N SER A 190 -4.64 11.60 -14.63
CA SER A 190 -3.35 12.30 -14.49
C SER A 190 -3.44 13.44 -13.46
N ILE A 191 -2.28 13.98 -13.07
CA ILE A 191 -2.20 15.11 -12.15
C ILE A 191 -2.72 16.38 -12.82
N ASP A 192 -2.52 16.51 -14.14
CA ASP A 192 -2.97 17.60 -15.00
C ASP A 192 -3.29 17.06 -16.39
N ARG A 193 -4.06 17.82 -17.17
CA ARG A 193 -4.47 17.48 -18.55
C ARG A 193 -3.49 18.04 -19.56
#